data_02a82257bc6e4009769fc4ec88bba90b
#
_entry.id   02a82257bc6e4009769fc4ec88bba90b
#
_cell.length_a   1.000
_cell.length_b   1.000
_cell.length_c   1.000
_cell.angle_alpha   90.00
_cell.angle_beta   90.00
_cell.angle_gamma   90.00
#
_symmetry.space_group_name_H-M   'P 1'
#
loop_
_entity.id
_entity.type
_entity.pdbx_description
1 polymer ?
#
loop_
_entity_poly.entity_id
_entity_poly.type
_entity_poly.pdbx_seq_one_letter_code
_entity_poly.pdbx_strand_id
1 'polypeptide(L)'
;MKILVVCQHYYPEPFRISDICEELARKGHDVTVVTGTPNYPMGEIYPGYSDKTHRDEVINGVAVHRCPIHPRKTGTIHRLWNYYSYSFASCRYIRKLDTSYDVVFINQLSPVMMANAGIKYAKNNKKCSVLYCLDLWPASLAVGGVSSGAIYKWFHRVSRKIYKSVDKILVSSQSFSKYFEEEFGIKDTTYLPQYAEETFTPEDCKKTPGETVDLMFAGNIGTAQSVDTIIRAAALCKDIQKLRWHIVGDGKEFHSCKKLAEELEAPVVFHGRKPIEEMPKYYAMADAMLVTMQKDPIISLTLPGKVQSYMAAGKPIIGAIDGETQRVILESGCGLCANAEDFEGLAKCVRGFIESDKADYIINSGKYYSENFTKRQFIDKIDAVLQGEK
;
A
#
# COMPACT_ATOMS: atom_id res chain seq x y z
N MET A 1 -17.22 -13.89 16.78
CA MET A 1 -17.20 -12.64 17.56
C MET A 1 -17.77 -11.49 16.72
N LYS A 2 -18.18 -10.38 17.38
CA LYS A 2 -18.63 -9.16 16.70
C LYS A 2 -17.49 -8.16 16.59
N ILE A 3 -17.11 -7.81 15.36
CA ILE A 3 -15.97 -6.94 15.07
C ILE A 3 -16.47 -5.60 14.54
N LEU A 4 -16.12 -4.50 15.22
CA LEU A 4 -16.34 -3.16 14.71
C LEU A 4 -15.08 -2.72 13.94
N VAL A 5 -15.21 -2.52 12.62
CA VAL A 5 -14.13 -2.04 11.77
C VAL A 5 -14.31 -0.55 11.51
N VAL A 6 -13.25 0.24 11.71
CA VAL A 6 -13.23 1.68 11.40
C VAL A 6 -12.14 1.94 10.35
N CYS A 7 -12.55 2.42 9.18
CA CYS A 7 -11.65 2.77 8.09
C CYS A 7 -12.22 3.94 7.31
N GLN A 8 -11.36 4.82 6.75
CA GLN A 8 -11.83 5.97 5.98
C GLN A 8 -12.32 5.57 4.59
N HIS A 9 -11.71 4.56 4.00
CA HIS A 9 -11.98 4.06 2.66
C HIS A 9 -12.40 2.59 2.70
N TYR A 10 -13.40 2.23 1.91
CA TYR A 10 -13.95 0.89 1.78
C TYR A 10 -14.50 0.69 0.35
N TYR A 11 -14.95 -0.51 0.00
CA TYR A 11 -15.59 -0.78 -1.28
C TYR A 11 -16.61 0.32 -1.67
N PRO A 12 -16.64 0.78 -2.92
CA PRO A 12 -15.93 0.29 -4.12
C PRO A 12 -14.52 0.86 -4.35
N GLU A 13 -13.94 1.56 -3.40
CA GLU A 13 -12.57 2.05 -3.49
C GLU A 13 -11.57 0.87 -3.40
N PRO A 14 -10.45 0.88 -4.16
CA PRO A 14 -9.56 -0.27 -4.30
C PRO A 14 -8.63 -0.45 -3.10
N PHE A 15 -9.20 -0.67 -1.92
CA PHE A 15 -8.44 -0.92 -0.70
C PHE A 15 -8.68 -2.34 -0.16
N ARG A 16 -7.61 -3.01 0.28
CA ARG A 16 -7.64 -4.39 0.79
C ARG A 16 -8.52 -4.59 2.01
N ILE A 17 -8.90 -3.54 2.70
CA ILE A 17 -9.77 -3.64 3.88
C ILE A 17 -11.12 -4.31 3.55
N SER A 18 -11.63 -4.16 2.34
CA SER A 18 -12.85 -4.83 1.92
C SER A 18 -12.66 -6.35 1.90
N ASP A 19 -11.59 -6.81 1.26
CA ASP A 19 -11.24 -8.23 1.22
C ASP A 19 -10.95 -8.79 2.62
N ILE A 20 -10.24 -8.05 3.47
CA ILE A 20 -9.97 -8.44 4.87
C ILE A 20 -11.28 -8.64 5.65
N CYS A 21 -12.23 -7.70 5.54
CA CYS A 21 -13.52 -7.80 6.24
C CYS A 21 -14.36 -8.97 5.75
N GLU A 22 -14.36 -9.22 4.44
CA GLU A 22 -15.08 -10.35 3.83
C GLU A 22 -14.50 -11.69 4.27
N GLU A 23 -13.17 -11.82 4.35
CA GLU A 23 -12.52 -13.02 4.88
C GLU A 23 -12.84 -13.25 6.36
N LEU A 24 -12.83 -12.19 7.18
CA LEU A 24 -13.25 -12.32 8.57
C LEU A 24 -14.72 -12.75 8.69
N ALA A 25 -15.60 -12.23 7.82
CA ALA A 25 -16.99 -12.67 7.76
C ALA A 25 -17.12 -14.15 7.34
N ARG A 26 -16.33 -14.61 6.35
CA ARG A 26 -16.27 -16.03 5.94
C ARG A 26 -15.78 -16.96 7.04
N LYS A 27 -14.93 -16.46 7.94
CA LYS A 27 -14.50 -17.18 9.16
C LYS A 27 -15.60 -17.23 10.26
N GLY A 28 -16.77 -16.65 10.01
CA GLY A 28 -17.92 -16.69 10.93
C GLY A 28 -17.98 -15.54 11.93
N HIS A 29 -17.23 -14.45 11.70
CA HIS A 29 -17.36 -13.23 12.50
C HIS A 29 -18.52 -12.36 11.98
N ASP A 30 -19.18 -11.66 12.92
CA ASP A 30 -20.15 -10.61 12.60
C ASP A 30 -19.38 -9.29 12.44
N VAL A 31 -19.19 -8.85 11.19
CA VAL A 31 -18.34 -7.71 10.85
C VAL A 31 -19.19 -6.50 10.49
N THR A 32 -19.00 -5.41 11.22
CA THR A 32 -19.62 -4.11 10.90
C THR A 32 -18.54 -3.08 10.59
N VAL A 33 -18.65 -2.43 9.44
CA VAL A 33 -17.72 -1.41 8.97
C VAL A 33 -18.32 -0.03 9.07
N VAL A 34 -17.60 0.89 9.70
CA VAL A 34 -17.89 2.34 9.69
C VAL A 34 -16.85 3.03 8.81
N THR A 35 -17.27 3.52 7.64
CA THR A 35 -16.40 4.09 6.62
C THR A 35 -16.88 5.46 6.15
N GLY A 36 -16.13 6.08 5.24
CA GLY A 36 -16.51 7.32 4.56
C GLY A 36 -17.31 7.03 3.27
N THR A 37 -17.95 8.09 2.73
CA THR A 37 -18.51 8.04 1.37
C THR A 37 -17.36 7.92 0.36
N PRO A 38 -17.41 6.98 -0.61
CA PRO A 38 -16.30 6.70 -1.52
C PRO A 38 -15.98 7.91 -2.41
N ASN A 39 -14.69 8.28 -2.48
CA ASN A 39 -14.23 9.45 -3.23
C ASN A 39 -12.77 9.35 -3.73
N TYR A 40 -12.06 8.27 -3.42
CA TYR A 40 -10.66 8.05 -3.82
C TYR A 40 -10.58 7.25 -5.13
N PRO A 41 -9.69 7.57 -6.08
CA PRO A 41 -8.61 8.57 -6.00
C PRO A 41 -8.98 9.96 -6.53
N MET A 42 -10.12 10.12 -7.22
CA MET A 42 -10.45 11.31 -7.98
C MET A 42 -10.79 12.53 -7.11
N GLY A 43 -11.08 12.34 -5.82
CA GLY A 43 -11.53 13.41 -4.94
C GLY A 43 -12.97 13.88 -5.21
N GLU A 44 -13.77 13.04 -5.87
CA GLU A 44 -15.18 13.23 -6.16
C GLU A 44 -15.97 12.02 -5.65
N ILE A 45 -17.17 12.27 -5.15
CA ILE A 45 -18.05 11.19 -4.68
C ILE A 45 -18.41 10.31 -5.89
N TYR A 46 -18.29 9.00 -5.72
CA TYR A 46 -18.62 8.04 -6.76
C TYR A 46 -20.08 8.14 -7.19
N PRO A 47 -20.40 7.93 -8.48
CA PRO A 47 -21.79 7.87 -8.94
C PRO A 47 -22.61 6.88 -8.12
N GLY A 48 -23.82 7.28 -7.74
CA GLY A 48 -24.72 6.49 -6.90
C GLY A 48 -24.52 6.61 -5.39
N TYR A 49 -23.46 7.28 -4.90
CA TYR A 49 -23.18 7.43 -3.46
C TYR A 49 -23.50 8.83 -2.88
N SER A 50 -24.02 9.74 -3.68
CA SER A 50 -24.32 11.12 -3.26
C SER A 50 -25.65 11.26 -2.51
N ASP A 51 -26.62 10.38 -2.73
CA ASP A 51 -28.02 10.48 -2.31
C ASP A 51 -28.38 9.73 -1.02
N LYS A 52 -27.42 9.15 -0.34
CA LYS A 52 -27.59 8.33 0.88
C LYS A 52 -28.21 6.93 0.66
N THR A 53 -28.51 6.51 -0.56
CA THR A 53 -29.07 5.17 -0.86
C THR A 53 -28.16 4.07 -0.38
N HIS A 54 -26.83 4.26 -0.52
CA HIS A 54 -25.79 3.32 -0.08
C HIS A 54 -25.21 3.66 1.30
N ARG A 55 -25.97 4.38 2.15
CA ARG A 55 -25.46 4.74 3.48
C ARG A 55 -25.32 3.54 4.38
N ASP A 56 -26.31 2.66 4.37
CA ASP A 56 -26.39 1.44 5.17
C ASP A 56 -26.68 0.29 4.22
N GLU A 57 -25.76 -0.64 4.07
CA GLU A 57 -25.88 -1.79 3.17
C GLU A 57 -25.13 -3.00 3.72
N VAL A 58 -25.40 -4.17 3.16
CA VAL A 58 -24.64 -5.40 3.41
C VAL A 58 -23.92 -5.79 2.12
N ILE A 59 -22.60 -5.93 2.20
CA ILE A 59 -21.74 -6.28 1.07
C ILE A 59 -21.01 -7.57 1.44
N ASN A 60 -21.25 -8.65 0.71
CA ASN A 60 -20.59 -9.95 0.91
C ASN A 60 -20.56 -10.42 2.38
N GLY A 61 -21.69 -10.23 3.09
CA GLY A 61 -21.84 -10.63 4.49
C GLY A 61 -21.33 -9.60 5.52
N VAL A 62 -20.82 -8.47 5.07
CA VAL A 62 -20.32 -7.38 5.94
C VAL A 62 -21.35 -6.26 6.00
N ALA A 63 -21.75 -5.85 7.21
CA ALA A 63 -22.61 -4.68 7.40
C ALA A 63 -21.77 -3.39 7.27
N VAL A 64 -22.18 -2.47 6.38
CA VAL A 64 -21.41 -1.26 6.06
C VAL A 64 -22.24 -0.01 6.34
N HIS A 65 -21.71 0.91 7.14
CA HIS A 65 -22.27 2.25 7.34
C HIS A 65 -21.32 3.32 6.81
N ARG A 66 -21.79 4.17 5.88
CA ARG A 66 -21.01 5.29 5.32
C ARG A 66 -21.33 6.61 5.98
N CYS A 67 -20.31 7.18 6.57
CA CYS A 67 -20.33 8.52 7.14
C CYS A 67 -20.04 9.57 6.04
N PRO A 68 -20.67 10.76 6.12
CA PRO A 68 -20.33 11.84 5.20
C PRO A 68 -18.87 12.27 5.36
N ILE A 69 -18.21 12.50 4.25
CA ILE A 69 -16.85 13.00 4.16
C ILE A 69 -16.79 14.19 3.19
N HIS A 70 -15.95 15.17 3.51
CA HIS A 70 -15.61 16.20 2.53
C HIS A 70 -14.59 15.63 1.55
N PRO A 71 -14.88 15.55 0.23
CA PRO A 71 -13.97 14.97 -0.74
C PRO A 71 -12.63 15.71 -0.79
N ARG A 72 -11.55 14.97 -1.09
CA ARG A 72 -10.19 15.52 -1.14
C ARG A 72 -9.98 16.35 -2.41
N LYS A 73 -10.35 17.64 -2.35
CA LYS A 73 -10.07 18.61 -3.42
C LYS A 73 -8.66 19.20 -3.28
N THR A 74 -8.20 19.91 -4.31
CA THR A 74 -6.94 20.65 -4.28
C THR A 74 -6.97 21.80 -3.27
N GLY A 75 -5.83 22.07 -2.61
CA GLY A 75 -5.68 23.15 -1.64
C GLY A 75 -5.63 22.69 -0.18
N THR A 76 -4.90 23.45 0.67
CA THR A 76 -4.61 23.09 2.07
C THR A 76 -5.88 23.04 2.93
N ILE A 77 -6.81 23.98 2.75
CA ILE A 77 -8.04 24.03 3.52
C ILE A 77 -8.94 22.82 3.23
N HIS A 78 -9.09 22.45 1.94
CA HIS A 78 -9.86 21.27 1.57
C HIS A 78 -9.26 19.97 2.10
N ARG A 79 -7.92 19.88 2.15
CA ARG A 79 -7.23 18.74 2.78
C ARG A 79 -7.52 18.65 4.27
N LEU A 80 -7.47 19.75 5.00
CA LEU A 80 -7.81 19.78 6.42
C LEU A 80 -9.27 19.38 6.66
N TRP A 81 -10.20 19.91 5.86
CA TRP A 81 -11.60 19.50 5.92
C TRP A 81 -11.80 18.01 5.65
N ASN A 82 -11.12 17.45 4.64
CA ASN A 82 -11.14 16.02 4.40
C ASN A 82 -10.66 15.25 5.62
N TYR A 83 -9.53 15.67 6.24
CA TYR A 83 -8.93 15.00 7.39
C TYR A 83 -9.85 14.92 8.62
N TYR A 84 -10.63 15.95 8.86
CA TYR A 84 -11.49 16.02 10.06
C TYR A 84 -12.94 15.64 9.82
N SER A 85 -13.46 15.81 8.59
CA SER A 85 -14.87 15.57 8.30
C SER A 85 -15.30 14.14 8.59
N TYR A 86 -14.52 13.15 8.11
CA TYR A 86 -14.78 11.75 8.41
C TYR A 86 -14.64 11.45 9.91
N SER A 87 -13.54 11.91 10.52
CA SER A 87 -13.31 11.69 11.96
C SER A 87 -14.45 12.23 12.81
N PHE A 88 -14.96 13.42 12.48
CA PHE A 88 -16.09 14.01 13.19
C PHE A 88 -17.39 13.23 12.96
N ALA A 89 -17.72 12.92 11.71
CA ALA A 89 -18.94 12.21 11.34
C ALA A 89 -18.99 10.81 11.93
N SER A 90 -17.90 10.05 11.83
CA SER A 90 -17.77 8.70 12.40
C SER A 90 -17.81 8.71 13.93
N CYS A 91 -17.16 9.68 14.59
CA CYS A 91 -17.27 9.86 16.05
C CYS A 91 -18.70 10.22 16.51
N ARG A 92 -19.50 10.87 15.67
CA ARG A 92 -20.92 11.11 15.97
C ARG A 92 -21.75 9.85 15.81
N TYR A 93 -21.47 9.07 14.75
CA TYR A 93 -22.22 7.86 14.45
C TYR A 93 -22.02 6.77 15.49
N ILE A 94 -20.78 6.49 15.91
CA ILE A 94 -20.47 5.43 16.88
C ILE A 94 -21.17 5.59 18.24
N ARG A 95 -21.61 6.81 18.59
CA ARG A 95 -22.40 7.04 19.82
C ARG A 95 -23.78 6.39 19.77
N LYS A 96 -24.25 6.02 18.57
CA LYS A 96 -25.55 5.37 18.35
C LYS A 96 -25.45 3.86 18.31
N LEU A 97 -24.21 3.33 18.19
CA LEU A 97 -23.98 1.90 18.20
C LEU A 97 -24.17 1.36 19.62
N ASP A 98 -24.68 0.15 19.69
CA ASP A 98 -24.77 -0.60 20.94
C ASP A 98 -23.38 -1.00 21.47
N THR A 99 -23.33 -1.66 22.62
CA THR A 99 -22.09 -2.08 23.27
C THR A 99 -21.71 -3.53 22.93
N SER A 100 -22.34 -4.12 21.92
CA SER A 100 -22.27 -5.55 21.63
C SER A 100 -21.01 -6.02 20.94
N TYR A 101 -20.21 -5.10 20.36
CA TYR A 101 -18.97 -5.50 19.69
C TYR A 101 -17.91 -5.97 20.69
N ASP A 102 -17.18 -7.02 20.30
CA ASP A 102 -16.16 -7.65 21.14
C ASP A 102 -14.82 -6.94 21.04
N VAL A 103 -14.46 -6.48 19.81
CA VAL A 103 -13.19 -5.84 19.49
C VAL A 103 -13.39 -4.74 18.45
N VAL A 104 -12.49 -3.76 18.45
CA VAL A 104 -12.43 -2.69 17.45
C VAL A 104 -11.19 -2.84 16.60
N PHE A 105 -11.37 -3.01 15.30
CA PHE A 105 -10.30 -3.01 14.31
C PHE A 105 -10.24 -1.69 13.56
N ILE A 106 -9.10 -1.03 13.54
CA ILE A 106 -8.88 0.27 12.91
C ILE A 106 -7.87 0.10 11.78
N ASN A 107 -8.32 0.19 10.54
CA ASN A 107 -7.44 0.13 9.36
C ASN A 107 -6.97 1.55 9.03
N GLN A 108 -5.77 1.92 9.50
CA GLN A 108 -5.28 3.28 9.47
C GLN A 108 -4.46 3.57 8.22
N LEU A 109 -4.99 4.49 7.43
CA LEU A 109 -4.32 5.24 6.37
C LEU A 109 -4.09 6.68 6.83
N SER A 110 -3.56 7.53 5.96
CA SER A 110 -3.51 8.98 6.18
C SER A 110 -4.88 9.64 5.98
N PRO A 111 -5.32 10.47 6.93
CA PRO A 111 -4.67 10.92 8.17
C PRO A 111 -5.00 10.04 9.39
N VAL A 112 -4.12 10.01 10.39
CA VAL A 112 -4.32 9.20 11.61
C VAL A 112 -5.60 9.54 12.40
N MET A 113 -6.14 10.76 12.24
CA MET A 113 -7.37 11.20 12.92
C MET A 113 -8.59 10.33 12.58
N MET A 114 -8.55 9.58 11.49
CA MET A 114 -9.59 8.63 11.14
C MET A 114 -9.77 7.55 12.23
N ALA A 115 -8.76 7.28 13.03
CA ALA A 115 -8.79 6.31 14.13
C ALA A 115 -9.66 6.74 15.34
N ASN A 116 -9.95 8.04 15.47
CA ASN A 116 -10.64 8.60 16.65
C ASN A 116 -11.96 7.92 16.97
N ALA A 117 -12.74 7.53 15.97
CA ALA A 117 -14.02 6.88 16.18
C ALA A 117 -13.83 5.51 16.86
N GLY A 118 -12.95 4.66 16.30
CA GLY A 118 -12.66 3.34 16.89
C GLY A 118 -12.12 3.44 18.31
N ILE A 119 -11.15 4.32 18.54
CA ILE A 119 -10.58 4.56 19.89
C ILE A 119 -11.65 5.01 20.86
N LYS A 120 -12.53 5.92 20.44
CA LYS A 120 -13.61 6.43 21.29
C LYS A 120 -14.60 5.34 21.65
N TYR A 121 -15.01 4.51 20.67
CA TYR A 121 -15.88 3.35 20.95
C TYR A 121 -15.23 2.38 21.93
N ALA A 122 -13.99 1.98 21.65
CA ALA A 122 -13.25 1.04 22.48
C ALA A 122 -13.14 1.52 23.95
N LYS A 123 -12.73 2.77 24.16
CA LYS A 123 -12.62 3.36 25.50
C LYS A 123 -13.95 3.45 26.24
N ASN A 124 -15.01 3.92 25.57
CA ASN A 124 -16.32 4.07 26.20
C ASN A 124 -16.93 2.73 26.63
N ASN A 125 -16.64 1.66 25.88
CA ASN A 125 -17.23 0.34 26.09
C ASN A 125 -16.25 -0.68 26.68
N LYS A 126 -15.03 -0.24 27.05
CA LYS A 126 -13.96 -1.09 27.61
C LYS A 126 -13.63 -2.30 26.71
N LYS A 127 -13.52 -2.04 25.41
CA LYS A 127 -13.17 -3.04 24.38
C LYS A 127 -11.74 -2.86 23.94
N CYS A 128 -11.10 -3.97 23.52
CA CYS A 128 -9.78 -3.93 22.91
C CYS A 128 -9.83 -3.20 21.56
N SER A 129 -8.84 -2.36 21.30
CA SER A 129 -8.63 -1.65 20.03
C SER A 129 -7.33 -2.12 19.37
N VAL A 130 -7.44 -2.57 18.13
CA VAL A 130 -6.32 -3.01 17.29
C VAL A 130 -6.21 -2.05 16.11
N LEU A 131 -5.07 -1.37 15.98
CA LEU A 131 -4.80 -0.45 14.89
C LEU A 131 -3.80 -1.08 13.92
N TYR A 132 -4.17 -1.20 12.65
CA TYR A 132 -3.28 -1.60 11.58
C TYR A 132 -2.77 -0.38 10.83
N CYS A 133 -1.50 -0.07 11.03
CA CYS A 133 -0.82 1.09 10.45
C CYS A 133 -0.28 0.77 9.06
N LEU A 134 -0.88 1.40 8.05
CA LEU A 134 -0.47 1.27 6.64
C LEU A 134 0.32 2.47 6.16
N ASP A 135 0.24 3.59 6.87
CA ASP A 135 0.90 4.84 6.52
C ASP A 135 1.36 5.58 7.77
N LEU A 136 2.61 5.99 7.80
CA LEU A 136 3.21 6.70 8.93
C LEU A 136 2.75 8.17 8.96
N TRP A 137 1.90 8.48 9.92
CA TRP A 137 1.46 9.85 10.16
C TRP A 137 2.08 10.40 11.46
N PRO A 138 2.62 11.62 11.48
CA PRO A 138 2.55 12.66 10.44
C PRO A 138 3.71 12.62 9.43
N ALA A 139 4.58 11.61 9.47
CA ALA A 139 5.77 11.57 8.60
C ALA A 139 5.41 11.66 7.11
N SER A 140 4.31 11.05 6.66
CA SER A 140 3.82 11.17 5.29
C SER A 140 3.45 12.59 4.85
N LEU A 141 3.28 13.55 5.78
CA LEU A 141 3.16 14.97 5.43
C LEU A 141 4.46 15.55 4.89
N ALA A 142 5.60 15.01 5.31
CA ALA A 142 6.92 15.47 4.85
C ALA A 142 7.07 15.22 3.35
N VAL A 143 6.63 14.07 2.86
CA VAL A 143 6.57 13.75 1.42
C VAL A 143 5.70 14.76 0.66
N GLY A 144 4.70 15.35 1.33
CA GLY A 144 3.85 16.42 0.81
C GLY A 144 4.40 17.84 1.02
N GLY A 145 5.64 17.99 1.49
CA GLY A 145 6.31 19.28 1.69
C GLY A 145 6.10 19.93 3.09
N VAL A 146 5.46 19.22 4.04
CA VAL A 146 5.27 19.71 5.43
C VAL A 146 6.08 18.84 6.37
N SER A 147 7.39 19.10 6.48
CA SER A 147 8.33 18.29 7.28
C SER A 147 8.73 18.94 8.62
N SER A 148 8.39 20.21 8.85
CA SER A 148 8.82 20.95 10.02
C SER A 148 7.85 22.08 10.40
N GLY A 149 8.15 22.77 11.48
CA GLY A 149 7.38 23.92 11.92
C GLY A 149 6.24 23.58 12.89
N ALA A 150 5.44 24.60 13.25
CA ALA A 150 4.39 24.50 14.27
C ALA A 150 3.27 23.51 13.88
N ILE A 151 2.94 23.47 12.58
CA ILE A 151 1.90 22.57 12.02
C ILE A 151 2.34 21.11 12.15
N TYR A 152 3.56 20.78 11.75
CA TYR A 152 4.10 19.42 11.88
C TYR A 152 4.16 18.98 13.35
N LYS A 153 4.68 19.83 14.24
CA LYS A 153 4.75 19.57 15.68
C LYS A 153 3.37 19.35 16.31
N TRP A 154 2.37 20.07 15.82
CA TRP A 154 0.99 19.87 16.29
C TRP A 154 0.43 18.50 15.84
N PHE A 155 0.58 18.15 14.55
CA PHE A 155 0.18 16.84 14.05
C PHE A 155 0.95 15.70 14.72
N HIS A 156 2.23 15.89 15.02
CA HIS A 156 3.03 14.92 15.75
C HIS A 156 2.47 14.65 17.16
N ARG A 157 2.08 15.71 17.88
CA ARG A 157 1.43 15.56 19.20
C ARG A 157 0.07 14.85 19.10
N VAL A 158 -0.72 15.18 18.09
CA VAL A 158 -2.01 14.51 17.82
C VAL A 158 -1.78 13.02 17.52
N SER A 159 -0.84 12.69 16.65
CA SER A 159 -0.47 11.31 16.31
C SER A 159 -0.03 10.52 17.52
N ARG A 160 0.89 11.07 18.31
CA ARG A 160 1.37 10.45 19.54
C ARG A 160 0.23 10.13 20.52
N LYS A 161 -0.72 11.06 20.66
CA LYS A 161 -1.91 10.83 21.51
C LYS A 161 -2.79 9.71 20.98
N ILE A 162 -3.00 9.66 19.69
CA ILE A 162 -3.83 8.63 19.02
C ILE A 162 -3.14 7.26 19.14
N TYR A 163 -1.90 7.12 18.72
CA TYR A 163 -1.17 5.85 18.77
C TYR A 163 -1.03 5.30 20.20
N LYS A 164 -0.77 6.17 21.19
CA LYS A 164 -0.74 5.76 22.61
C LYS A 164 -2.13 5.47 23.22
N SER A 165 -3.18 5.65 22.46
CA SER A 165 -4.56 5.43 22.91
C SER A 165 -5.15 4.11 22.44
N VAL A 166 -4.47 3.36 21.60
CA VAL A 166 -4.87 2.01 21.16
C VAL A 166 -4.14 0.94 21.97
N ASP A 167 -4.75 -0.25 22.05
CA ASP A 167 -4.23 -1.34 22.87
C ASP A 167 -3.18 -2.17 22.12
N LYS A 168 -3.37 -2.41 20.81
CA LYS A 168 -2.42 -3.14 19.96
C LYS A 168 -2.18 -2.37 18.66
N ILE A 169 -0.93 -2.34 18.18
CA ILE A 169 -0.54 -1.75 16.90
C ILE A 169 0.08 -2.82 16.01
N LEU A 170 -0.54 -3.03 14.85
CA LEU A 170 0.01 -3.82 13.75
C LEU A 170 0.66 -2.89 12.74
N VAL A 171 1.79 -3.29 12.17
CA VAL A 171 2.55 -2.50 11.19
C VAL A 171 2.78 -3.29 9.91
N SER A 172 2.61 -2.64 8.76
CA SER A 172 2.75 -3.26 7.44
C SER A 172 4.20 -3.39 6.97
N SER A 173 5.13 -2.75 7.66
CA SER A 173 6.57 -2.81 7.39
C SER A 173 7.33 -3.00 8.71
N GLN A 174 8.40 -3.79 8.72
CA GLN A 174 9.23 -3.98 9.93
C GLN A 174 9.89 -2.67 10.36
N SER A 175 10.31 -1.85 9.40
CA SER A 175 10.91 -0.54 9.68
C SER A 175 9.94 0.43 10.38
N PHE A 176 8.62 0.22 10.28
CA PHE A 176 7.65 1.00 11.04
C PHE A 176 7.76 0.76 12.55
N SER A 177 8.12 -0.44 12.99
CA SER A 177 8.34 -0.73 14.42
C SER A 177 9.41 0.17 15.02
N LYS A 178 10.52 0.33 14.31
CA LYS A 178 11.62 1.23 14.72
C LYS A 178 11.16 2.69 14.77
N TYR A 179 10.41 3.14 13.76
CA TYR A 179 9.82 4.48 13.75
C TYR A 179 8.88 4.72 14.95
N PHE A 180 8.03 3.74 15.29
CA PHE A 180 7.14 3.84 16.45
C PHE A 180 7.92 3.94 17.77
N GLU A 181 9.01 3.21 17.91
CA GLU A 181 9.87 3.28 19.08
C GLU A 181 10.56 4.63 19.17
N GLU A 182 11.22 5.10 18.12
CA GLU A 182 12.01 6.33 18.08
C GLU A 182 11.14 7.59 18.24
N GLU A 183 10.03 7.68 17.51
CA GLU A 183 9.19 8.88 17.47
C GLU A 183 8.15 8.96 18.58
N PHE A 184 7.61 7.83 18.99
CA PHE A 184 6.50 7.80 19.95
C PHE A 184 6.82 7.07 21.25
N GLY A 185 7.95 6.36 21.34
CA GLY A 185 8.31 5.52 22.47
C GLY A 185 7.36 4.33 22.64
N ILE A 186 6.87 3.77 21.52
CA ILE A 186 6.00 2.59 21.46
C ILE A 186 6.84 1.43 20.95
N LYS A 187 7.11 0.45 21.83
CA LYS A 187 7.97 -0.71 21.55
C LYS A 187 7.19 -1.95 21.14
N ASP A 188 5.95 -2.07 21.60
CA ASP A 188 5.12 -3.23 21.34
C ASP A 188 4.28 -3.02 20.07
N THR A 189 4.84 -3.45 18.95
CA THR A 189 4.17 -3.46 17.65
C THR A 189 4.31 -4.85 17.03
N THR A 190 3.29 -5.30 16.30
CA THR A 190 3.30 -6.60 15.62
C THR A 190 3.40 -6.39 14.11
N TYR A 191 4.41 -7.01 13.49
CA TYR A 191 4.56 -6.98 12.04
C TYR A 191 3.49 -7.84 11.36
N LEU A 192 2.73 -7.22 10.45
CA LEU A 192 1.71 -7.85 9.62
C LEU A 192 1.83 -7.29 8.20
N PRO A 193 2.67 -7.88 7.33
CA PRO A 193 2.85 -7.42 5.96
C PRO A 193 1.57 -7.61 5.13
N GLN A 194 1.39 -6.75 4.13
CA GLN A 194 0.33 -6.91 3.13
C GLN A 194 0.56 -8.20 2.30
N TYR A 195 -0.49 -8.66 1.64
CA TYR A 195 -0.46 -9.79 0.70
C TYR A 195 -0.77 -9.33 -0.73
N ALA A 196 -0.49 -10.16 -1.72
CA ALA A 196 -0.82 -9.90 -3.11
C ALA A 196 -2.31 -10.20 -3.42
N GLU A 197 -2.82 -9.61 -4.49
CA GLU A 197 -4.09 -10.02 -5.09
C GLU A 197 -3.98 -11.46 -5.58
N GLU A 198 -5.06 -12.25 -5.42
CA GLU A 198 -5.11 -13.69 -5.79
C GLU A 198 -4.97 -13.93 -7.29
N THR A 199 -5.14 -12.90 -8.11
CA THR A 199 -4.93 -12.95 -9.56
C THR A 199 -3.44 -13.11 -9.97
N PHE A 200 -2.50 -12.83 -9.06
CA PHE A 200 -1.06 -12.97 -9.34
C PHE A 200 -0.56 -14.33 -8.90
N THR A 201 -0.64 -15.31 -9.80
CA THR A 201 -0.07 -16.64 -9.61
C THR A 201 1.15 -16.85 -10.52
N PRO A 202 2.10 -17.71 -10.14
CA PRO A 202 3.23 -18.04 -11.01
C PRO A 202 2.80 -18.64 -12.36
N GLU A 203 1.69 -19.39 -12.38
CA GLU A 203 1.13 -20.00 -13.57
C GLU A 203 0.58 -18.96 -14.56
N ASP A 204 -0.26 -18.04 -14.07
CA ASP A 204 -0.88 -17.01 -14.91
C ASP A 204 0.10 -15.95 -15.37
N CYS A 205 1.17 -15.76 -14.60
CA CYS A 205 2.23 -14.79 -14.88
C CYS A 205 3.47 -15.41 -15.55
N LYS A 206 3.46 -16.70 -15.90
CA LYS A 206 4.61 -17.39 -16.50
C LYS A 206 4.95 -16.80 -17.85
N LYS A 207 6.21 -16.39 -18.02
CA LYS A 207 6.70 -15.88 -19.31
C LYS A 207 6.85 -17.02 -20.31
N THR A 208 6.34 -16.79 -21.52
CA THR A 208 6.69 -17.65 -22.67
C THR A 208 8.14 -17.34 -23.06
N PRO A 209 8.99 -18.37 -23.23
CA PRO A 209 10.37 -18.17 -23.68
C PRO A 209 10.43 -17.36 -24.97
N GLY A 210 11.32 -16.39 -25.02
CA GLY A 210 11.52 -15.48 -26.16
C GLY A 210 12.98 -15.09 -26.29
N GLU A 211 13.30 -14.35 -27.36
CA GLU A 211 14.65 -13.86 -27.62
C GLU A 211 14.96 -12.53 -26.90
N THR A 212 13.95 -11.89 -26.34
CA THR A 212 14.08 -10.57 -25.68
C THR A 212 14.05 -10.71 -24.17
N VAL A 213 14.79 -9.84 -23.51
CA VAL A 213 14.68 -9.62 -22.06
C VAL A 213 13.75 -8.43 -21.85
N ASP A 214 12.63 -8.67 -21.18
CA ASP A 214 11.60 -7.66 -20.95
C ASP A 214 11.55 -7.29 -19.47
N LEU A 215 11.78 -6.02 -19.16
CA LEU A 215 11.69 -5.46 -17.82
C LEU A 215 10.43 -4.64 -17.70
N MET A 216 9.72 -4.75 -16.57
CA MET A 216 8.42 -4.10 -16.42
C MET A 216 8.26 -3.38 -15.08
N PHE A 217 7.87 -2.12 -15.14
CA PHE A 217 7.29 -1.40 -14.03
C PHE A 217 5.77 -1.44 -14.12
N ALA A 218 5.08 -1.74 -13.01
CA ALA A 218 3.63 -1.69 -12.93
C ALA A 218 3.17 -0.90 -11.71
N GLY A 219 2.32 0.11 -11.91
CA GLY A 219 1.73 0.88 -10.82
C GLY A 219 1.52 2.35 -11.10
N ASN A 220 1.27 3.12 -10.04
CA ASN A 220 1.12 4.57 -10.12
C ASN A 220 2.42 5.24 -10.60
N ILE A 221 2.30 6.22 -11.50
CA ILE A 221 3.42 7.04 -12.00
C ILE A 221 3.34 8.41 -11.31
N GLY A 222 3.70 8.42 -10.04
CA GLY A 222 3.75 9.63 -9.23
C GLY A 222 5.17 9.98 -8.80
N THR A 223 5.35 11.14 -8.19
CA THR A 223 6.67 11.63 -7.75
C THR A 223 7.38 10.63 -6.84
N ALA A 224 6.68 10.03 -5.87
CA ALA A 224 7.25 9.07 -4.95
C ALA A 224 7.80 7.79 -5.61
N GLN A 225 7.32 7.44 -6.79
CA GLN A 225 7.75 6.23 -7.51
C GLN A 225 9.03 6.40 -8.33
N SER A 226 9.49 7.64 -8.55
CA SER A 226 10.75 7.96 -9.29
C SER A 226 10.93 7.15 -10.58
N VAL A 227 9.88 7.14 -11.43
CA VAL A 227 9.89 6.38 -12.71
C VAL A 227 10.90 6.95 -13.71
N ASP A 228 11.27 8.23 -13.58
CA ASP A 228 12.34 8.85 -14.33
C ASP A 228 13.70 8.14 -14.15
N THR A 229 13.96 7.54 -12.98
CA THR A 229 15.14 6.68 -12.73
C THR A 229 15.16 5.48 -13.69
N ILE A 230 14.01 4.86 -13.96
CA ILE A 230 13.90 3.74 -14.94
C ILE A 230 14.22 4.24 -16.35
N ILE A 231 13.68 5.39 -16.74
CA ILE A 231 13.87 5.97 -18.08
C ILE A 231 15.33 6.32 -18.33
N ARG A 232 16.01 6.94 -17.34
CA ARG A 232 17.43 7.25 -17.40
C ARG A 232 18.30 5.99 -17.48
N ALA A 233 17.99 4.95 -16.71
CA ALA A 233 18.67 3.66 -16.79
C ALA A 233 18.47 2.99 -18.16
N ALA A 234 17.26 3.06 -18.72
CA ALA A 234 16.97 2.54 -20.06
C ALA A 234 17.80 3.26 -21.14
N ALA A 235 17.95 4.58 -21.02
CA ALA A 235 18.80 5.36 -21.94
C ALA A 235 20.27 4.93 -21.89
N LEU A 236 20.79 4.48 -20.73
CA LEU A 236 22.15 3.95 -20.59
C LEU A 236 22.32 2.52 -21.13
N CYS A 237 21.23 1.82 -21.41
CA CYS A 237 21.24 0.45 -21.89
C CYS A 237 20.82 0.30 -23.37
N LYS A 238 20.85 1.36 -24.15
CA LYS A 238 20.50 1.36 -25.58
C LYS A 238 21.35 0.43 -26.45
N ASP A 239 22.56 0.12 -26.02
CA ASP A 239 23.48 -0.81 -26.66
C ASP A 239 23.01 -2.26 -26.62
N ILE A 240 22.04 -2.60 -25.74
CA ILE A 240 21.52 -3.95 -25.58
C ILE A 240 20.28 -4.14 -26.47
N GLN A 241 20.48 -4.59 -27.70
CA GLN A 241 19.42 -4.68 -28.73
C GLN A 241 18.21 -5.54 -28.35
N LYS A 242 18.40 -6.57 -27.52
CA LYS A 242 17.34 -7.50 -27.08
C LYS A 242 16.66 -7.10 -25.78
N LEU A 243 16.98 -5.94 -25.20
CA LEU A 243 16.39 -5.43 -23.97
C LEU A 243 15.21 -4.51 -24.27
N ARG A 244 14.08 -4.74 -23.59
CA ARG A 244 12.88 -3.93 -23.69
C ARG A 244 12.42 -3.47 -22.31
N TRP A 245 11.93 -2.25 -22.23
CA TRP A 245 11.46 -1.64 -20.99
C TRP A 245 9.98 -1.29 -21.14
N HIS A 246 9.17 -1.75 -20.20
CA HIS A 246 7.72 -1.56 -20.20
C HIS A 246 7.29 -0.81 -18.94
N ILE A 247 6.44 0.20 -19.13
CA ILE A 247 5.81 0.95 -18.04
C ILE A 247 4.31 0.81 -18.17
N VAL A 248 3.68 0.11 -17.21
CA VAL A 248 2.23 -0.07 -17.10
C VAL A 248 1.72 0.77 -15.95
N GLY A 249 0.84 1.71 -16.22
CA GLY A 249 0.27 2.58 -15.21
C GLY A 249 -0.02 3.97 -15.72
N ASP A 250 -0.47 4.81 -14.81
CA ASP A 250 -0.78 6.21 -15.04
C ASP A 250 -0.54 7.00 -13.75
N GLY A 251 -0.52 8.30 -13.82
CA GLY A 251 -0.35 9.17 -12.66
C GLY A 251 0.14 10.56 -13.00
N LYS A 252 0.36 11.35 -11.97
CA LYS A 252 0.70 12.76 -12.10
C LYS A 252 1.94 13.01 -12.98
N GLU A 253 2.93 12.10 -12.91
CA GLU A 253 4.20 12.23 -13.64
C GLU A 253 4.21 11.48 -15.01
N PHE A 254 3.06 10.95 -15.47
CA PHE A 254 2.99 10.17 -16.70
C PHE A 254 3.50 10.98 -17.92
N HIS A 255 3.00 12.22 -18.08
CA HIS A 255 3.38 13.06 -19.22
C HIS A 255 4.85 13.53 -19.15
N SER A 256 5.33 13.88 -17.95
CA SER A 256 6.73 14.27 -17.75
C SER A 256 7.69 13.10 -18.01
N CYS A 257 7.34 11.89 -17.58
CA CYS A 257 8.09 10.68 -17.87
C CYS A 257 8.14 10.35 -19.36
N LYS A 258 7.00 10.47 -20.05
CA LYS A 258 6.96 10.22 -21.51
C LYS A 258 7.82 11.21 -22.27
N LYS A 259 7.75 12.49 -21.93
CA LYS A 259 8.61 13.54 -22.51
C LYS A 259 10.09 13.27 -22.26
N LEU A 260 10.46 12.89 -21.03
CA LEU A 260 11.83 12.52 -20.70
C LEU A 260 12.33 11.32 -21.51
N ALA A 261 11.49 10.31 -21.75
CA ALA A 261 11.86 9.17 -22.58
C ALA A 261 12.12 9.58 -24.04
N GLU A 262 11.33 10.49 -24.58
CA GLU A 262 11.52 11.07 -25.93
C GLU A 262 12.82 11.89 -26.01
N GLU A 263 13.07 12.77 -25.02
CA GLU A 263 14.28 13.61 -24.96
C GLU A 263 15.57 12.79 -24.83
N LEU A 264 15.53 11.69 -24.09
CA LEU A 264 16.67 10.79 -23.93
C LEU A 264 16.71 9.69 -25.00
N GLU A 265 15.74 9.62 -25.90
CA GLU A 265 15.55 8.51 -26.85
C GLU A 265 15.59 7.14 -26.14
N ALA A 266 15.05 7.05 -24.94
CA ALA A 266 15.07 5.83 -24.14
C ALA A 266 14.10 4.78 -24.73
N PRO A 267 14.51 3.49 -24.87
CA PRO A 267 13.69 2.45 -25.50
C PRO A 267 12.59 1.93 -24.56
N VAL A 268 11.70 2.82 -24.11
CA VAL A 268 10.63 2.54 -23.14
C VAL A 268 9.28 2.54 -23.82
N VAL A 269 8.47 1.51 -23.56
CA VAL A 269 7.09 1.37 -24.04
C VAL A 269 6.12 1.67 -22.90
N PHE A 270 5.28 2.70 -23.08
CA PHE A 270 4.23 3.07 -22.15
C PHE A 270 2.91 2.41 -22.55
N HIS A 271 2.32 1.63 -21.64
CA HIS A 271 1.06 0.89 -21.87
C HIS A 271 -0.18 1.62 -21.32
N GLY A 272 0.03 2.70 -20.55
CA GLY A 272 -1.05 3.38 -19.85
C GLY A 272 -1.66 2.53 -18.71
N ARG A 273 -2.76 3.02 -18.13
CA ARG A 273 -3.47 2.32 -17.05
C ARG A 273 -4.18 1.08 -17.57
N LYS A 274 -4.09 -0.01 -16.82
CA LYS A 274 -4.77 -1.27 -17.12
C LYS A 274 -5.60 -1.72 -15.90
N PRO A 275 -6.73 -2.40 -16.13
CA PRO A 275 -7.49 -3.03 -15.06
C PRO A 275 -6.70 -4.17 -14.43
N ILE A 276 -7.00 -4.48 -13.17
CA ILE A 276 -6.25 -5.48 -12.39
C ILE A 276 -6.35 -6.88 -13.00
N GLU A 277 -7.47 -7.19 -13.62
CA GLU A 277 -7.76 -8.47 -14.25
C GLU A 277 -6.87 -8.74 -15.48
N GLU A 278 -6.37 -7.69 -16.12
CA GLU A 278 -5.45 -7.79 -17.26
C GLU A 278 -3.98 -7.88 -16.83
N MET A 279 -3.65 -7.51 -15.60
CA MET A 279 -2.26 -7.39 -15.15
C MET A 279 -1.46 -8.70 -15.23
N PRO A 280 -2.03 -9.90 -15.01
CA PRO A 280 -1.29 -11.15 -15.20
C PRO A 280 -0.70 -11.30 -16.61
N LYS A 281 -1.40 -10.85 -17.65
CA LYS A 281 -0.90 -10.87 -19.05
C LYS A 281 0.34 -9.98 -19.23
N TYR A 282 0.35 -8.81 -18.56
CA TYR A 282 1.52 -7.91 -18.58
C TYR A 282 2.67 -8.52 -17.79
N TYR A 283 2.41 -9.08 -16.60
CA TYR A 283 3.45 -9.74 -15.82
C TYR A 283 4.04 -10.95 -16.56
N ALA A 284 3.20 -11.68 -17.32
CA ALA A 284 3.67 -12.78 -18.17
C ALA A 284 4.63 -12.35 -19.28
N MET A 285 4.62 -11.07 -19.70
CA MET A 285 5.60 -10.55 -20.65
C MET A 285 6.99 -10.33 -20.02
N ALA A 286 7.06 -10.11 -18.70
CA ALA A 286 8.28 -9.67 -18.04
C ALA A 286 9.20 -10.82 -17.62
N ASP A 287 10.51 -10.64 -17.81
CA ASP A 287 11.57 -11.46 -17.19
C ASP A 287 11.84 -11.00 -15.76
N ALA A 288 11.77 -9.68 -15.51
CA ALA A 288 11.88 -9.11 -14.19
C ALA A 288 10.97 -7.88 -14.03
N MET A 289 10.55 -7.64 -12.79
CA MET A 289 9.78 -6.46 -12.44
C MET A 289 10.68 -5.38 -11.85
N LEU A 290 10.35 -4.12 -12.17
CA LEU A 290 11.11 -2.96 -11.72
C LEU A 290 10.40 -2.30 -10.53
N VAL A 291 11.16 -1.94 -9.50
CA VAL A 291 10.67 -1.14 -8.39
C VAL A 291 11.62 0.02 -8.11
N THR A 292 11.09 1.23 -8.18
CA THR A 292 11.83 2.46 -7.87
C THR A 292 11.02 3.32 -6.93
N MET A 293 11.71 4.06 -6.05
CA MET A 293 11.12 5.04 -5.15
C MET A 293 12.06 6.23 -5.01
N GLN A 294 11.48 7.38 -4.70
CA GLN A 294 12.23 8.59 -4.40
C GLN A 294 13.12 8.38 -3.18
N LYS A 295 14.29 9.00 -3.17
CA LYS A 295 15.20 9.01 -2.04
C LYS A 295 14.64 9.88 -0.92
N ASP A 296 13.99 9.25 0.04
CA ASP A 296 13.36 9.92 1.18
C ASP A 296 13.40 9.00 2.40
N PRO A 297 13.77 9.49 3.59
CA PRO A 297 13.89 8.69 4.81
C PRO A 297 12.57 8.02 5.23
N ILE A 298 11.42 8.63 4.94
CA ILE A 298 10.11 8.08 5.33
C ILE A 298 9.61 7.07 4.28
N ILE A 299 9.82 7.38 3.00
CA ILE A 299 9.49 6.45 1.92
C ILE A 299 10.29 5.15 2.06
N SER A 300 11.56 5.23 2.44
CA SER A 300 12.44 4.06 2.65
C SER A 300 11.96 3.10 3.73
N LEU A 301 11.10 3.55 4.66
CA LEU A 301 10.51 2.68 5.70
C LEU A 301 9.37 1.82 5.17
N THR A 302 8.85 2.09 3.97
CA THR A 302 7.67 1.39 3.44
C THR A 302 8.05 0.14 2.66
N LEU A 303 7.14 -0.86 2.68
CA LEU A 303 7.16 -2.00 1.77
C LEU A 303 5.95 -1.87 0.83
N PRO A 304 6.14 -1.37 -0.42
CA PRO A 304 5.04 -1.16 -1.35
C PRO A 304 4.36 -2.48 -1.75
N GLY A 305 3.02 -2.50 -1.81
CA GLY A 305 2.24 -3.69 -2.14
C GLY A 305 2.58 -4.36 -3.49
N LYS A 306 3.16 -3.61 -4.43
CA LYS A 306 3.64 -4.16 -5.70
C LYS A 306 4.76 -5.21 -5.53
N VAL A 307 5.58 -5.10 -4.47
CA VAL A 307 6.64 -6.07 -4.19
C VAL A 307 6.03 -7.45 -3.89
N GLN A 308 4.99 -7.48 -3.06
CA GLN A 308 4.25 -8.72 -2.78
C GLN A 308 3.59 -9.28 -4.05
N SER A 309 3.00 -8.43 -4.91
CA SER A 309 2.39 -8.85 -6.16
C SER A 309 3.41 -9.41 -7.15
N TYR A 310 4.61 -8.81 -7.22
CA TYR A 310 5.72 -9.32 -8.05
C TYR A 310 6.22 -10.67 -7.55
N MET A 311 6.39 -10.80 -6.23
CA MET A 311 6.82 -12.06 -5.62
C MET A 311 5.77 -13.16 -5.75
N ALA A 312 4.47 -12.85 -5.59
CA ALA A 312 3.37 -13.78 -5.81
C ALA A 312 3.36 -14.34 -7.24
N ALA A 313 3.66 -13.48 -8.21
CA ALA A 313 3.81 -13.85 -9.61
C ALA A 313 5.09 -14.63 -9.93
N GLY A 314 5.94 -14.92 -8.95
CA GLY A 314 7.22 -15.58 -9.13
C GLY A 314 8.22 -14.78 -9.96
N LYS A 315 8.12 -13.44 -9.96
CA LYS A 315 8.99 -12.58 -10.78
C LYS A 315 10.23 -12.12 -10.03
N PRO A 316 11.41 -12.18 -10.65
CA PRO A 316 12.59 -11.46 -10.20
C PRO A 316 12.32 -9.97 -10.06
N ILE A 317 12.99 -9.30 -9.12
CA ILE A 317 12.80 -7.87 -8.87
C ILE A 317 14.13 -7.13 -9.05
N ILE A 318 14.16 -6.08 -9.85
CA ILE A 318 15.31 -5.19 -9.98
C ILE A 318 14.89 -3.82 -9.44
N GLY A 319 15.56 -3.36 -8.39
CA GLY A 319 15.20 -2.13 -7.67
C GLY A 319 16.21 -0.99 -7.81
N ALA A 320 15.70 0.26 -7.79
CA ALA A 320 16.47 1.42 -7.36
C ALA A 320 15.71 2.04 -6.18
N ILE A 321 16.03 1.54 -4.98
CA ILE A 321 15.21 1.77 -3.79
C ILE A 321 16.05 1.53 -2.53
N ASP A 322 15.74 2.30 -1.47
CA ASP A 322 16.41 2.19 -0.17
C ASP A 322 15.55 1.48 0.89
N GLY A 323 16.17 1.14 2.00
CA GLY A 323 15.52 0.75 3.26
C GLY A 323 14.79 -0.59 3.22
N GLU A 324 13.54 -0.62 3.68
CA GLU A 324 12.79 -1.87 3.90
C GLU A 324 12.65 -2.71 2.65
N THR A 325 12.33 -2.09 1.52
CA THR A 325 12.13 -2.81 0.26
C THR A 325 13.45 -3.36 -0.28
N GLN A 326 14.53 -2.58 -0.21
CA GLN A 326 15.88 -3.04 -0.58
C GLN A 326 16.28 -4.25 0.27
N ARG A 327 16.07 -4.16 1.60
CA ARG A 327 16.32 -5.26 2.52
C ARG A 327 15.57 -6.53 2.11
N VAL A 328 14.25 -6.42 1.86
CA VAL A 328 13.42 -7.57 1.48
C VAL A 328 13.90 -8.22 0.18
N ILE A 329 14.24 -7.43 -0.84
CA ILE A 329 14.72 -7.97 -2.13
C ILE A 329 16.06 -8.70 -1.96
N LEU A 330 16.99 -8.11 -1.20
CA LEU A 330 18.32 -8.69 -1.00
C LEU A 330 18.28 -9.92 -0.07
N GLU A 331 17.57 -9.86 1.05
CA GLU A 331 17.44 -10.99 1.97
C GLU A 331 16.70 -12.17 1.35
N SER A 332 15.68 -11.92 0.54
CA SER A 332 14.98 -12.99 -0.19
C SER A 332 15.82 -13.63 -1.29
N GLY A 333 16.84 -12.91 -1.78
CA GLY A 333 17.58 -13.34 -2.97
C GLY A 333 16.75 -13.36 -4.25
N CYS A 334 15.63 -12.60 -4.29
CA CYS A 334 14.72 -12.59 -5.44
C CYS A 334 15.15 -11.61 -6.56
N GLY A 335 16.27 -10.89 -6.38
CA GLY A 335 16.69 -9.92 -7.35
C GLY A 335 17.87 -9.05 -6.95
N LEU A 336 18.02 -7.93 -7.61
CA LEU A 336 19.14 -6.99 -7.48
C LEU A 336 18.64 -5.58 -7.14
N CYS A 337 19.44 -4.82 -6.38
CA CYS A 337 19.09 -3.46 -6.00
C CYS A 337 20.27 -2.50 -6.13
N ALA A 338 19.99 -1.32 -6.70
CA ALA A 338 20.74 -0.09 -6.52
C ALA A 338 20.06 0.79 -5.45
N ASN A 339 20.74 1.86 -5.02
CA ASN A 339 20.13 2.84 -4.12
C ASN A 339 19.02 3.63 -4.82
N ALA A 340 18.14 4.23 -4.04
CA ALA A 340 17.08 5.09 -4.56
C ALA A 340 17.64 6.22 -5.44
N GLU A 341 16.98 6.47 -6.59
CA GLU A 341 17.36 7.48 -7.61
C GLU A 341 18.72 7.24 -8.32
N ASP A 342 19.40 6.14 -8.02
CA ASP A 342 20.65 5.75 -8.69
C ASP A 342 20.36 5.02 -10.02
N PHE A 343 20.16 5.77 -11.10
CA PHE A 343 19.89 5.22 -12.42
C PHE A 343 21.09 4.51 -13.05
N GLU A 344 22.33 4.91 -12.71
CA GLU A 344 23.55 4.23 -13.17
C GLU A 344 23.69 2.86 -12.48
N GLY A 345 23.44 2.82 -11.17
CA GLY A 345 23.38 1.60 -10.40
C GLY A 345 22.28 0.66 -10.90
N LEU A 346 21.09 1.20 -11.23
CA LEU A 346 20.00 0.41 -11.81
C LEU A 346 20.40 -0.19 -13.16
N ALA A 347 21.06 0.58 -14.03
CA ALA A 347 21.57 0.07 -15.32
C ALA A 347 22.61 -1.04 -15.12
N LYS A 348 23.49 -0.94 -14.11
CA LYS A 348 24.45 -2.01 -13.73
C LYS A 348 23.71 -3.26 -13.23
N CYS A 349 22.70 -3.12 -12.37
CA CYS A 349 21.87 -4.24 -11.93
C CYS A 349 21.18 -4.95 -13.11
N VAL A 350 20.67 -4.20 -14.08
CA VAL A 350 20.05 -4.76 -15.28
C VAL A 350 21.04 -5.55 -16.11
N ARG A 351 22.26 -5.03 -16.34
CA ARG A 351 23.31 -5.76 -17.05
C ARG A 351 23.70 -7.05 -16.32
N GLY A 352 23.90 -6.99 -15.01
CA GLY A 352 24.17 -8.17 -14.18
C GLY A 352 23.04 -9.21 -14.21
N PHE A 353 21.78 -8.77 -14.21
CA PHE A 353 20.63 -9.66 -14.34
C PHE A 353 20.58 -10.37 -15.70
N ILE A 354 20.94 -9.71 -16.78
CA ILE A 354 20.96 -10.30 -18.13
C ILE A 354 22.01 -11.42 -18.21
N GLU A 355 23.14 -11.24 -17.55
CA GLU A 355 24.27 -12.18 -17.53
C GLU A 355 24.08 -13.33 -16.54
N SER A 356 23.18 -13.20 -15.55
CA SER A 356 22.95 -14.18 -14.50
C SER A 356 22.02 -15.31 -14.93
N ASP A 357 22.10 -16.45 -14.20
CA ASP A 357 21.04 -17.44 -14.21
C ASP A 357 19.83 -16.91 -13.42
N LYS A 358 18.70 -16.80 -14.10
CA LYS A 358 17.47 -16.22 -13.55
C LYS A 358 16.66 -17.19 -12.69
N ALA A 359 17.00 -18.50 -12.74
CA ALA A 359 16.21 -19.54 -12.09
C ALA A 359 16.13 -19.35 -10.58
N ASP A 360 17.25 -19.03 -9.94
CA ASP A 360 17.30 -18.81 -8.49
C ASP A 360 16.45 -17.62 -8.06
N TYR A 361 16.46 -16.51 -8.81
CA TYR A 361 15.62 -15.33 -8.50
C TYR A 361 14.14 -15.66 -8.55
N ILE A 362 13.70 -16.45 -9.55
CA ILE A 362 12.31 -16.89 -9.73
C ILE A 362 11.88 -17.78 -8.55
N ILE A 363 12.70 -18.78 -8.22
CA ILE A 363 12.43 -19.71 -7.11
C ILE A 363 12.36 -18.95 -5.79
N ASN A 364 13.34 -18.10 -5.52
CA ASN A 364 13.44 -17.33 -4.29
C ASN A 364 12.28 -16.35 -4.13
N SER A 365 11.84 -15.72 -5.22
CA SER A 365 10.69 -14.81 -5.23
C SER A 365 9.42 -15.52 -4.76
N GLY A 366 9.04 -16.63 -5.39
CA GLY A 366 7.87 -17.40 -5.02
C GLY A 366 7.96 -18.02 -3.63
N LYS A 367 9.14 -18.55 -3.27
CA LYS A 367 9.39 -19.11 -1.94
C LYS A 367 9.20 -18.07 -0.84
N TYR A 368 9.84 -16.91 -0.96
CA TYR A 368 9.74 -15.85 0.04
C TYR A 368 8.30 -15.36 0.20
N TYR A 369 7.55 -15.22 -0.92
CA TYR A 369 6.13 -14.90 -0.88
C TYR A 369 5.33 -15.94 -0.10
N SER A 370 5.50 -17.21 -0.41
CA SER A 370 4.75 -18.30 0.25
C SER A 370 5.05 -18.41 1.74
N GLU A 371 6.24 -18.06 2.17
CA GLU A 371 6.67 -18.10 3.57
C GLU A 371 6.24 -16.87 4.37
N ASN A 372 6.05 -15.67 3.72
CA ASN A 372 5.94 -14.41 4.45
C ASN A 372 4.69 -13.57 4.10
N PHE A 373 4.10 -13.72 2.90
CA PHE A 373 3.16 -12.71 2.39
C PHE A 373 1.82 -13.28 1.89
N THR A 374 1.49 -14.54 2.23
CA THR A 374 0.23 -15.11 1.74
C THR A 374 -0.99 -14.49 2.43
N LYS A 375 -2.10 -14.38 1.70
CA LYS A 375 -3.39 -13.92 2.24
C LYS A 375 -3.81 -14.76 3.45
N ARG A 376 -3.63 -16.08 3.36
CA ARG A 376 -3.98 -16.99 4.46
C ARG A 376 -3.23 -16.64 5.75
N GLN A 377 -1.89 -16.48 5.68
CA GLN A 377 -1.08 -16.10 6.84
C GLN A 377 -1.52 -14.74 7.42
N PHE A 378 -1.81 -13.78 6.54
CA PHE A 378 -2.30 -12.47 6.95
C PHE A 378 -3.63 -12.58 7.72
N ILE A 379 -4.61 -13.28 7.13
CA ILE A 379 -5.95 -13.43 7.71
C ILE A 379 -5.90 -14.25 9.00
N ASP A 380 -5.14 -15.32 9.06
CA ASP A 380 -4.99 -16.11 10.27
C ASP A 380 -4.33 -15.29 11.40
N LYS A 381 -3.30 -14.51 11.08
CA LYS A 381 -2.61 -13.67 12.07
C LYS A 381 -3.49 -12.52 12.58
N ILE A 382 -4.22 -11.81 11.70
CA ILE A 382 -5.11 -10.74 12.15
C ILE A 382 -6.27 -11.28 12.98
N ASP A 383 -6.82 -12.42 12.59
CA ASP A 383 -7.88 -13.10 13.33
C ASP A 383 -7.43 -13.47 14.76
N ALA A 384 -6.26 -14.12 14.89
CA ALA A 384 -5.66 -14.44 16.19
C ALA A 384 -5.46 -13.19 17.07
N VAL A 385 -4.92 -12.10 16.50
CA VAL A 385 -4.73 -10.84 17.22
C VAL A 385 -6.06 -10.23 17.67
N LEU A 386 -7.11 -10.29 16.86
CA LEU A 386 -8.45 -9.79 17.20
C LEU A 386 -9.11 -10.63 18.29
N GLN A 387 -8.85 -11.94 18.33
CA GLN A 387 -9.31 -12.85 19.38
C GLN A 387 -8.52 -12.70 20.70
N GLY A 388 -7.49 -11.89 20.73
CA GLY A 388 -6.70 -11.61 21.92
C GLY A 388 -5.47 -12.51 22.08
N GLU A 389 -5.15 -13.33 21.12
CA GLU A 389 -3.91 -14.12 21.09
C GLU A 389 -2.68 -13.21 20.97
N LYS A 390 -1.53 -13.69 21.48
CA LYS A 390 -0.27 -12.92 21.49
C LYS A 390 0.49 -13.08 20.18
#